data_0d94a24cdda57362be973db2ce1daeb6
#
_entry.id   0d94a24cdda57362be973db2ce1daeb6
#
_cell.length_a   1.000
_cell.length_b   1.000
_cell.length_c   1.000
_cell.angle_alpha   90.00
_cell.angle_beta   90.00
_cell.angle_gamma   90.00
#
_symmetry.space_group_name_H-M   'P 1'
#
loop_
_entity.id
_entity.type
_entity.pdbx_description
1 polymer ?
#
loop_
_entity_poly.entity_id
_entity_poly.type
_entity_poly.pdbx_seq_one_letter_code
_entity_poly.pdbx_strand_id
1 'polypeptide(L)'
;MFAGNIGFGPGPQATIFAHEKASNRLTAPTGQTPAVSESLLPTDTFFGGKKKISFNHEPIEFHHAPGHTDGDMIVWFRRSDVIAAGDVFTTTSYPKFDPARGGTMQGILDGLNHLVDLAVPEFNQQGGTRIVPGHGRIANQSDVVEFRDMATIVRDRVRGARAMGRTLDQIKAAKVTLEYDGLFSTPSYTGDMFVEAIYNDLARTAPAPAAGRRAVPKE
;
A
#
# COMPACT_ATOMS: atom_id res chain seq x y z
N MET A 1 -10.29 3.69 -5.13
CA MET A 1 -11.70 4.02 -4.84
C MET A 1 -11.89 5.50 -5.15
N PHE A 2 -12.75 5.87 -6.14
CA PHE A 2 -12.89 7.27 -6.62
C PHE A 2 -14.17 7.95 -6.09
N ALA A 3 -14.85 7.31 -5.14
CA ALA A 3 -16.11 7.81 -4.59
C ALA A 3 -15.99 9.22 -3.96
N GLY A 4 -14.80 9.57 -3.46
CA GLY A 4 -14.55 10.89 -2.89
C GLY A 4 -14.69 12.04 -3.89
N ASN A 5 -14.34 11.81 -5.15
CA ASN A 5 -14.41 12.84 -6.20
C ASN A 5 -15.87 13.17 -6.58
N ILE A 6 -16.79 12.23 -6.38
CA ILE A 6 -18.24 12.42 -6.68
C ILE A 6 -18.86 13.44 -5.73
N GLY A 7 -18.39 13.49 -4.47
CA GLY A 7 -18.92 14.39 -3.44
C GLY A 7 -18.62 15.87 -3.67
N PHE A 8 -17.65 16.21 -4.52
CA PHE A 8 -17.29 17.60 -4.82
C PHE A 8 -18.09 18.22 -5.98
N GLY A 9 -18.92 17.43 -6.68
CA GLY A 9 -19.83 17.88 -7.74
C GLY A 9 -19.14 18.66 -8.89
N PRO A 10 -19.88 19.09 -9.91
CA PRO A 10 -19.35 19.96 -10.97
C PRO A 10 -19.33 21.44 -10.53
N GLY A 11 -18.78 21.71 -9.34
CA GLY A 11 -18.52 23.07 -8.86
C GLY A 11 -17.20 23.58 -9.44
N PRO A 12 -17.01 24.90 -9.58
CA PRO A 12 -15.76 25.42 -10.08
C PRO A 12 -14.61 25.09 -9.13
N GLN A 13 -13.75 24.15 -9.55
CA GLN A 13 -12.31 24.21 -9.29
C GLN A 13 -11.74 23.54 -8.03
N ALA A 14 -12.22 22.37 -7.66
CA ALA A 14 -11.35 21.52 -6.84
C ALA A 14 -10.23 20.95 -7.72
N THR A 15 -8.95 21.22 -7.37
CA THR A 15 -7.82 20.55 -8.00
C THR A 15 -7.74 19.11 -7.48
N ILE A 16 -7.82 18.15 -8.38
CA ILE A 16 -7.69 16.72 -8.05
C ILE A 16 -6.26 16.30 -8.39
N PHE A 17 -5.48 16.00 -7.36
CA PHE A 17 -4.10 15.54 -7.51
C PHE A 17 -4.06 14.01 -7.63
N ALA A 18 -3.23 13.50 -8.53
CA ALA A 18 -2.94 12.07 -8.63
C ALA A 18 -1.51 11.82 -9.13
N HIS A 19 -0.95 10.66 -8.78
CA HIS A 19 0.22 10.16 -9.47
C HIS A 19 -0.15 9.68 -10.89
N GLU A 20 0.78 9.79 -11.87
CA GLU A 20 0.54 9.39 -13.28
C GLU A 20 -0.03 7.99 -13.41
N LYS A 21 0.42 7.03 -12.59
CA LYS A 21 -0.06 5.65 -12.63
C LYS A 21 -1.57 5.54 -12.36
N ALA A 22 -2.07 6.30 -11.38
CA ALA A 22 -3.50 6.36 -11.09
C ALA A 22 -4.26 7.10 -12.19
N SER A 23 -3.73 8.24 -12.67
CA SER A 23 -4.32 9.03 -13.74
C SER A 23 -4.47 8.20 -15.02
N ASN A 24 -3.43 7.49 -15.45
CA ASN A 24 -3.43 6.65 -16.65
C ASN A 24 -4.49 5.53 -16.57
N ARG A 25 -4.71 4.94 -15.39
CA ARG A 25 -5.78 3.94 -15.24
C ARG A 25 -7.18 4.51 -15.32
N LEU A 26 -7.37 5.76 -14.90
CA LEU A 26 -8.65 6.44 -14.97
C LEU A 26 -9.03 6.85 -16.39
N THR A 27 -8.03 7.22 -17.19
CA THR A 27 -8.20 7.70 -18.57
C THR A 27 -8.18 6.57 -19.59
N ALA A 28 -7.52 5.45 -19.30
CA ALA A 28 -7.43 4.29 -20.18
C ALA A 28 -8.49 3.25 -19.81
N PRO A 29 -9.55 3.04 -20.60
CA PRO A 29 -10.51 1.98 -20.37
C PRO A 29 -9.79 0.63 -20.55
N THR A 30 -9.47 -0.04 -19.46
CA THR A 30 -9.19 -1.47 -19.52
C THR A 30 -10.53 -2.18 -19.58
N GLY A 31 -10.69 -3.20 -20.43
CA GLY A 31 -11.98 -3.81 -20.81
C GLY A 31 -12.92 -4.26 -19.66
N GLN A 32 -12.57 -4.02 -18.41
CA GLN A 32 -13.38 -4.30 -17.23
C GLN A 32 -13.71 -3.06 -16.37
N THR A 33 -13.09 -1.93 -16.63
CA THR A 33 -13.36 -0.69 -15.88
C THR A 33 -13.86 0.36 -16.85
N PRO A 34 -15.14 0.80 -16.75
CA PRO A 34 -15.66 1.88 -17.58
C PRO A 34 -14.82 3.14 -17.34
N ALA A 35 -14.64 3.92 -18.42
CA ALA A 35 -13.99 5.24 -18.33
C ALA A 35 -14.70 6.08 -17.26
N VAL A 36 -13.91 6.69 -16.38
CA VAL A 36 -14.44 7.61 -15.37
C VAL A 36 -14.88 8.90 -16.08
N SER A 37 -15.98 9.51 -15.63
CA SER A 37 -16.43 10.80 -16.14
C SER A 37 -15.30 11.83 -16.06
N GLU A 38 -15.16 12.70 -17.06
CA GLU A 38 -14.13 13.75 -17.10
C GLU A 38 -14.10 14.61 -15.84
N SER A 39 -15.27 14.88 -15.23
CA SER A 39 -15.38 15.65 -13.99
C SER A 39 -14.71 14.98 -12.77
N LEU A 40 -14.39 13.70 -12.86
CA LEU A 40 -13.75 12.92 -11.78
C LEU A 40 -12.28 12.65 -12.06
N LEU A 41 -11.78 13.06 -13.22
CA LEU A 41 -10.37 12.86 -13.59
C LEU A 41 -9.45 13.80 -12.82
N PRO A 42 -8.22 13.37 -12.53
CA PRO A 42 -7.20 14.24 -11.97
C PRO A 42 -6.95 15.46 -12.89
N THR A 43 -6.97 16.65 -12.29
CA THR A 43 -6.70 17.91 -12.97
C THR A 43 -5.24 18.34 -12.86
N ASP A 44 -4.51 17.76 -11.90
CA ASP A 44 -3.08 17.95 -11.70
C ASP A 44 -2.40 16.59 -11.43
N THR A 45 -1.61 16.14 -12.38
CA THR A 45 -0.90 14.86 -12.34
C THR A 45 0.59 15.08 -12.14
N PHE A 46 1.21 14.32 -11.23
CA PHE A 46 2.65 14.38 -11.03
C PHE A 46 3.35 13.06 -11.37
N PHE A 47 4.63 13.19 -11.65
CA PHE A 47 5.52 12.11 -12.08
C PHE A 47 6.66 11.97 -11.07
N GLY A 48 7.17 10.76 -10.94
CA GLY A 48 8.27 10.48 -10.03
C GLY A 48 7.86 10.36 -8.55
N GLY A 49 8.83 10.43 -7.67
CA GLY A 49 8.65 10.03 -6.26
C GLY A 49 7.93 11.06 -5.40
N LYS A 50 7.88 12.35 -5.80
CA LYS A 50 7.42 13.40 -4.89
C LYS A 50 6.94 14.65 -5.63
N LYS A 51 5.85 15.27 -5.11
CA LYS A 51 5.39 16.61 -5.47
C LYS A 51 5.19 17.46 -4.21
N LYS A 52 5.48 18.75 -4.31
CA LYS A 52 5.24 19.72 -3.25
C LYS A 52 4.36 20.83 -3.74
N ILE A 53 3.43 21.26 -2.89
CA ILE A 53 2.60 22.45 -3.09
C ILE A 53 2.53 23.24 -1.79
N SER A 54 1.99 24.45 -1.87
CA SER A 54 1.56 25.21 -0.69
C SER A 54 0.11 25.64 -0.92
N PHE A 55 -0.75 25.37 0.04
CA PHE A 55 -2.14 25.77 0.01
C PHE A 55 -2.56 26.31 1.38
N ASN A 56 -3.12 27.51 1.41
CA ASN A 56 -3.56 28.17 2.65
C ASN A 56 -2.48 28.20 3.75
N HIS A 57 -1.25 28.56 3.38
CA HIS A 57 -0.04 28.57 4.25
C HIS A 57 0.36 27.19 4.79
N GLU A 58 -0.19 26.10 4.28
CA GLU A 58 0.16 24.72 4.61
C GLU A 58 1.08 24.17 3.50
N PRO A 59 2.35 23.85 3.79
CA PRO A 59 3.19 23.10 2.86
C PRO A 59 2.73 21.64 2.84
N ILE A 60 2.38 21.14 1.65
CA ILE A 60 1.87 19.78 1.44
C ILE A 60 2.83 19.02 0.54
N GLU A 61 3.23 17.85 0.96
CA GLU A 61 4.06 16.93 0.19
C GLU A 61 3.29 15.67 -0.20
N PHE A 62 3.27 15.37 -1.48
CA PHE A 62 2.74 14.11 -2.02
C PHE A 62 3.93 13.19 -2.26
N HIS A 63 3.95 12.03 -1.64
CA HIS A 63 4.97 11.01 -1.81
C HIS A 63 4.37 9.83 -2.54
N HIS A 64 4.93 9.44 -3.68
CA HIS A 64 4.54 8.22 -4.37
C HIS A 64 4.94 7.01 -3.51
N ALA A 65 3.99 6.19 -3.14
CA ALA A 65 4.16 5.05 -2.24
C ALA A 65 3.41 3.82 -2.79
N PRO A 66 3.89 3.23 -3.91
CA PRO A 66 3.23 2.11 -4.54
C PRO A 66 3.20 0.91 -3.58
N GLY A 67 2.00 0.50 -3.17
CA GLY A 67 1.81 -0.56 -2.18
C GLY A 67 0.52 -1.31 -2.39
N HIS A 68 -0.63 -0.71 -2.06
CA HIS A 68 -1.95 -1.26 -2.35
C HIS A 68 -2.21 -1.31 -3.87
N THR A 69 -1.83 -0.24 -4.57
CA THR A 69 -1.73 -0.16 -6.04
C THR A 69 -0.41 0.51 -6.42
N ASP A 70 -0.09 0.56 -7.73
CA ASP A 70 1.09 1.28 -8.22
C ASP A 70 0.94 2.80 -8.25
N GLY A 71 -0.26 3.33 -8.00
CA GLY A 71 -0.55 4.77 -8.02
C GLY A 71 -0.81 5.37 -6.64
N ASP A 72 -0.56 4.63 -5.57
CA ASP A 72 -0.79 5.13 -4.21
C ASP A 72 0.16 6.27 -3.86
N MET A 73 -0.30 7.13 -2.96
CA MET A 73 0.48 8.23 -2.42
C MET A 73 0.19 8.44 -0.95
N ILE A 74 1.22 8.88 -0.25
CA ILE A 74 1.17 9.39 1.11
C ILE A 74 1.15 10.91 0.99
N VAL A 75 0.25 11.59 1.71
CA VAL A 75 0.15 13.04 1.71
C VAL A 75 0.51 13.59 3.09
N TRP A 76 1.57 14.39 3.15
CA TRP A 76 2.05 14.98 4.39
C TRP A 76 1.76 16.48 4.45
N PHE A 77 0.95 16.88 5.43
CA PHE A 77 0.66 18.26 5.82
C PHE A 77 1.69 18.68 6.86
N ARG A 78 2.74 19.38 6.39
CA ARG A 78 3.97 19.61 7.15
C ARG A 78 3.80 20.49 8.38
N ARG A 79 3.00 21.55 8.28
CA ARG A 79 2.76 22.48 9.37
C ARG A 79 1.79 21.91 10.41
N SER A 80 0.77 21.23 9.94
CA SER A 80 -0.23 20.59 10.80
C SER A 80 0.27 19.29 11.42
N ASP A 81 1.40 18.77 10.92
CA ASP A 81 1.99 17.48 11.29
C ASP A 81 1.00 16.32 11.21
N VAL A 82 0.32 16.25 10.07
CA VAL A 82 -0.65 15.19 9.75
C VAL A 82 -0.21 14.49 8.48
N ILE A 83 -0.25 13.15 8.49
CA ILE A 83 0.02 12.31 7.33
C ILE A 83 -1.26 11.54 6.96
N ALA A 84 -1.74 11.71 5.73
CA ALA A 84 -2.76 10.84 5.15
C ALA A 84 -2.06 9.69 4.40
N ALA A 85 -2.20 8.48 4.94
CA ALA A 85 -1.47 7.30 4.46
C ALA A 85 -2.19 6.55 3.33
N GLY A 86 -3.48 6.82 3.09
CA GLY A 86 -4.28 6.04 2.15
C GLY A 86 -4.31 4.56 2.50
N ASP A 87 -4.52 3.71 1.49
CA ASP A 87 -4.66 2.26 1.67
C ASP A 87 -3.32 1.51 1.88
N VAL A 88 -2.20 2.22 1.95
CA VAL A 88 -0.90 1.68 2.38
C VAL A 88 -0.96 1.25 3.84
N PHE A 89 -1.78 1.94 4.65
CA PHE A 89 -1.96 1.68 6.06
C PHE A 89 -3.44 1.61 6.45
N THR A 90 -3.79 0.64 7.29
CA THR A 90 -5.12 0.46 7.88
C THR A 90 -5.01 -0.01 9.32
N THR A 91 -5.98 0.33 10.16
CA THR A 91 -6.06 -0.17 11.54
C THR A 91 -7.15 -1.22 11.73
N THR A 92 -7.82 -1.66 10.67
CA THR A 92 -9.04 -2.49 10.76
C THR A 92 -8.90 -3.89 10.16
N SER A 93 -7.81 -4.17 9.43
CA SER A 93 -7.63 -5.47 8.77
C SER A 93 -6.15 -5.73 8.47
N TYR A 94 -5.83 -6.94 8.05
CA TYR A 94 -4.54 -7.22 7.40
C TYR A 94 -4.30 -6.32 6.19
N PRO A 95 -3.02 -6.09 5.80
CA PRO A 95 -2.68 -5.34 4.59
C PRO A 95 -3.35 -5.93 3.35
N LYS A 96 -3.93 -5.07 2.54
CA LYS A 96 -4.51 -5.44 1.24
C LYS A 96 -3.69 -4.81 0.13
N PHE A 97 -3.50 -5.54 -0.94
CA PHE A 97 -2.87 -5.02 -2.15
C PHE A 97 -3.52 -5.66 -3.38
N ASP A 98 -3.53 -4.93 -4.49
CA ASP A 98 -4.17 -5.35 -5.74
C ASP A 98 -3.10 -5.65 -6.81
N PRO A 99 -2.73 -6.92 -7.02
CA PRO A 99 -1.74 -7.29 -8.03
C PRO A 99 -2.12 -6.90 -9.45
N ALA A 100 -3.42 -6.86 -9.77
CA ALA A 100 -3.89 -6.44 -11.09
C ALA A 100 -3.65 -4.96 -11.36
N ARG A 101 -3.49 -4.18 -10.28
CA ARG A 101 -3.17 -2.74 -10.32
C ARG A 101 -1.75 -2.45 -9.84
N GLY A 102 -0.85 -3.42 -9.91
CA GLY A 102 0.55 -3.26 -9.57
C GLY A 102 0.87 -3.22 -8.08
N GLY A 103 -0.10 -3.54 -7.21
CA GLY A 103 0.12 -3.67 -5.78
C GLY A 103 0.98 -4.88 -5.44
N THR A 104 1.78 -4.75 -4.37
CA THR A 104 2.66 -5.82 -3.88
C THR A 104 2.80 -5.78 -2.37
N MET A 105 3.10 -6.94 -1.77
CA MET A 105 3.43 -7.00 -0.34
C MET A 105 4.70 -6.21 0.00
N GLN A 106 5.71 -6.24 -0.89
CA GLN A 106 6.93 -5.46 -0.69
C GLN A 106 6.64 -3.96 -0.75
N GLY A 107 5.82 -3.51 -1.71
CA GLY A 107 5.41 -2.10 -1.80
C GLY A 107 4.66 -1.62 -0.56
N ILE A 108 3.78 -2.44 0.03
CA ILE A 108 3.15 -2.12 1.33
C ILE A 108 4.22 -1.90 2.41
N LEU A 109 5.20 -2.80 2.53
CA LEU A 109 6.26 -2.67 3.54
C LEU A 109 7.15 -1.44 3.30
N ASP A 110 7.49 -1.15 2.06
CA ASP A 110 8.26 0.05 1.69
C ASP A 110 7.49 1.33 2.04
N GLY A 111 6.19 1.37 1.76
CA GLY A 111 5.32 2.47 2.13
C GLY A 111 5.16 2.65 3.64
N LEU A 112 5.05 1.54 4.41
CA LEU A 112 5.01 1.58 5.87
C LEU A 112 6.34 2.05 6.46
N ASN A 113 7.49 1.61 5.94
CA ASN A 113 8.79 2.13 6.34
C ASN A 113 8.88 3.63 6.07
N HIS A 114 8.42 4.07 4.90
CA HIS A 114 8.40 5.50 4.57
C HIS A 114 7.50 6.31 5.51
N LEU A 115 6.35 5.79 5.93
CA LEU A 115 5.51 6.42 6.96
C LEU A 115 6.24 6.56 8.29
N VAL A 116 6.95 5.51 8.72
CA VAL A 116 7.77 5.54 9.96
C VAL A 116 8.87 6.60 9.87
N ASP A 117 9.53 6.72 8.71
CA ASP A 117 10.61 7.70 8.49
C ASP A 117 10.10 9.15 8.46
N LEU A 118 8.86 9.38 8.00
CA LEU A 118 8.26 10.71 7.97
C LEU A 118 7.69 11.15 9.32
N ALA A 119 7.18 10.20 10.11
CA ALA A 119 6.44 10.49 11.32
C ALA A 119 7.37 10.77 12.51
N VAL A 120 7.03 11.78 13.30
CA VAL A 120 7.71 12.08 14.58
C VAL A 120 7.03 11.28 15.68
N PRO A 121 7.77 10.49 16.49
CA PRO A 121 7.19 9.73 17.59
C PRO A 121 6.74 10.64 18.75
N GLU A 122 5.76 10.18 19.52
CA GLU A 122 5.14 10.96 20.60
C GLU A 122 6.14 11.42 21.67
N PHE A 123 7.19 10.64 21.93
CA PHE A 123 8.21 11.00 22.93
C PHE A 123 9.15 12.12 22.49
N ASN A 124 9.21 12.42 21.18
CA ASN A 124 10.04 13.52 20.65
C ASN A 124 9.29 14.85 20.53
N GLN A 125 7.95 14.78 20.51
CA GLN A 125 7.10 15.95 20.36
C GLN A 125 5.73 15.64 20.99
N GLN A 126 5.11 16.61 21.65
CA GLN A 126 3.81 16.42 22.31
C GLN A 126 2.75 15.96 21.29
N GLY A 127 2.26 14.72 21.46
CA GLY A 127 1.26 14.09 20.62
C GLY A 127 1.78 13.45 19.34
N GLY A 128 3.06 13.65 18.95
CA GLY A 128 3.65 13.07 17.73
C GLY A 128 2.91 13.41 16.45
N THR A 129 3.37 12.87 15.32
CA THR A 129 2.67 13.00 14.03
C THR A 129 1.38 12.20 14.04
N ARG A 130 0.27 12.82 13.63
CA ARG A 130 -1.01 12.14 13.46
C ARG A 130 -1.08 11.49 12.08
N ILE A 131 -1.40 10.19 12.06
CA ILE A 131 -1.48 9.41 10.82
C ILE A 131 -2.93 9.01 10.58
N VAL A 132 -3.47 9.44 9.44
CA VAL A 132 -4.83 9.12 8.99
C VAL A 132 -4.72 7.93 8.02
N PRO A 133 -5.14 6.72 8.43
CA PRO A 133 -5.13 5.55 7.56
C PRO A 133 -6.21 5.62 6.50
N GLY A 134 -6.14 4.76 5.48
CA GLY A 134 -7.24 4.60 4.52
C GLY A 134 -8.53 4.12 5.18
N HIS A 135 -8.41 3.29 6.21
CA HIS A 135 -9.54 2.75 6.98
C HIS A 135 -9.19 2.64 8.47
N GLY A 136 -10.12 3.05 9.32
CA GLY A 136 -10.04 2.88 10.77
C GLY A 136 -9.80 4.19 11.52
N ARG A 137 -9.19 4.09 12.71
CA ARG A 137 -8.94 5.22 13.59
C ARG A 137 -7.67 6.00 13.22
N ILE A 138 -7.60 7.25 13.64
CA ILE A 138 -6.35 8.02 13.62
C ILE A 138 -5.30 7.26 14.45
N ALA A 139 -4.10 7.22 13.94
CA ALA A 139 -2.97 6.47 14.46
C ALA A 139 -1.76 7.38 14.70
N ASN A 140 -0.73 6.84 15.32
CA ASN A 140 0.58 7.44 15.51
C ASN A 140 1.68 6.57 14.88
N GLN A 141 2.94 6.96 15.05
CA GLN A 141 4.09 6.21 14.50
C GLN A 141 4.16 4.79 15.09
N SER A 142 3.90 4.60 16.39
CA SER A 142 3.96 3.27 17.03
C SER A 142 2.95 2.30 16.42
N ASP A 143 1.74 2.76 16.14
CA ASP A 143 0.72 1.94 15.46
C ASP A 143 1.22 1.46 14.08
N VAL A 144 1.91 2.32 13.33
CA VAL A 144 2.49 1.96 12.01
C VAL A 144 3.62 0.95 12.18
N VAL A 145 4.48 1.13 13.18
CA VAL A 145 5.58 0.19 13.50
C VAL A 145 5.01 -1.20 13.81
N GLU A 146 4.02 -1.28 14.70
CA GLU A 146 3.38 -2.56 15.07
C GLU A 146 2.75 -3.25 13.84
N PHE A 147 2.04 -2.49 13.00
CA PHE A 147 1.43 -3.01 11.78
C PHE A 147 2.47 -3.49 10.76
N ARG A 148 3.56 -2.72 10.57
CA ARG A 148 4.69 -3.09 9.70
C ARG A 148 5.37 -4.36 10.17
N ASP A 149 5.62 -4.47 11.46
CA ASP A 149 6.31 -5.62 12.06
C ASP A 149 5.45 -6.89 11.92
N MET A 150 4.16 -6.82 12.22
CA MET A 150 3.21 -7.90 11.94
C MET A 150 3.26 -8.32 10.46
N ALA A 151 3.15 -7.37 9.55
CA ALA A 151 3.16 -7.61 8.10
C ALA A 151 4.47 -8.26 7.64
N THR A 152 5.61 -7.79 8.19
CA THR A 152 6.94 -8.34 7.92
C THR A 152 7.06 -9.78 8.41
N ILE A 153 6.66 -10.04 9.66
CA ILE A 153 6.73 -11.36 10.29
C ILE A 153 5.90 -12.37 9.50
N VAL A 154 4.65 -12.04 9.17
CA VAL A 154 3.78 -12.94 8.40
C VAL A 154 4.34 -13.20 7.01
N ARG A 155 4.79 -12.15 6.29
CA ARG A 155 5.46 -12.32 4.99
C ARG A 155 6.65 -13.27 5.08
N ASP A 156 7.50 -13.10 6.08
CA ASP A 156 8.72 -13.89 6.21
C ASP A 156 8.44 -15.34 6.60
N ARG A 157 7.43 -15.59 7.42
CA ARG A 157 6.93 -16.95 7.71
C ARG A 157 6.44 -17.65 6.44
N VAL A 158 5.62 -16.98 5.63
CA VAL A 158 5.13 -17.52 4.35
C VAL A 158 6.29 -17.75 3.38
N ARG A 159 7.21 -16.79 3.25
CA ARG A 159 8.40 -16.89 2.39
C ARG A 159 9.29 -18.07 2.79
N GLY A 160 9.58 -18.21 4.09
CA GLY A 160 10.39 -19.31 4.60
C GLY A 160 9.73 -20.66 4.39
N ALA A 161 8.43 -20.79 4.68
CA ALA A 161 7.69 -22.03 4.46
C ALA A 161 7.65 -22.43 2.96
N ARG A 162 7.43 -21.44 2.08
CA ARG A 162 7.46 -21.64 0.63
C ARG A 162 8.85 -22.07 0.13
N ALA A 163 9.91 -21.47 0.67
CA ALA A 163 11.29 -21.88 0.34
C ALA A 163 11.63 -23.32 0.76
N MET A 164 10.95 -23.82 1.81
CA MET A 164 11.02 -25.24 2.22
C MET A 164 10.08 -26.16 1.42
N GLY A 165 9.47 -25.69 0.34
CA GLY A 165 8.59 -26.47 -0.53
C GLY A 165 7.19 -26.73 0.01
N ARG A 166 6.74 -26.03 1.06
CA ARG A 166 5.37 -26.20 1.58
C ARG A 166 4.34 -25.61 0.62
N THR A 167 3.23 -26.33 0.47
CA THR A 167 2.08 -25.86 -0.30
C THR A 167 1.32 -24.77 0.44
N LEU A 168 0.49 -24.00 -0.28
CA LEU A 168 -0.37 -22.98 0.33
C LEU A 168 -1.26 -23.58 1.44
N ASP A 169 -1.88 -24.73 1.21
CA ASP A 169 -2.74 -25.38 2.20
C ASP A 169 -1.97 -25.79 3.48
N GLN A 170 -0.74 -26.27 3.32
CA GLN A 170 0.12 -26.60 4.46
C GLN A 170 0.49 -25.35 5.28
N ILE A 171 0.70 -24.21 4.60
CA ILE A 171 1.02 -22.93 5.27
C ILE A 171 -0.22 -22.38 5.99
N LYS A 172 -1.39 -22.44 5.38
CA LYS A 172 -2.66 -22.07 6.01
C LYS A 172 -2.95 -22.96 7.23
N ALA A 173 -2.75 -24.28 7.10
CA ALA A 173 -2.94 -25.23 8.20
C ALA A 173 -2.01 -24.97 9.38
N ALA A 174 -0.81 -24.41 9.15
CA ALA A 174 0.14 -24.03 10.20
C ALA A 174 -0.26 -22.76 10.97
N LYS A 175 -1.36 -22.08 10.57
CA LYS A 175 -1.93 -20.90 11.24
C LYS A 175 -0.88 -19.81 11.55
N VAL A 176 -0.08 -19.46 10.57
CA VAL A 176 1.05 -18.51 10.71
C VAL A 176 0.64 -17.09 11.10
N THR A 177 -0.66 -16.77 11.10
CA THR A 177 -1.26 -15.48 11.48
C THR A 177 -1.98 -15.51 12.83
N LEU A 178 -2.08 -16.68 13.50
CA LEU A 178 -2.97 -16.91 14.64
C LEU A 178 -2.88 -15.83 15.74
N GLU A 179 -1.67 -15.39 16.08
CA GLU A 179 -1.44 -14.39 17.12
C GLU A 179 -1.96 -12.98 16.74
N TYR A 180 -2.17 -12.73 15.45
CA TYR A 180 -2.64 -11.45 14.91
C TYR A 180 -4.11 -11.47 14.50
N ASP A 181 -4.71 -12.67 14.39
CA ASP A 181 -6.07 -12.82 13.84
C ASP A 181 -7.11 -12.07 14.68
N GLY A 182 -6.91 -11.97 16.00
CA GLY A 182 -7.82 -11.23 16.90
C GLY A 182 -7.85 -9.72 16.64
N LEU A 183 -6.79 -9.17 16.07
CA LEU A 183 -6.66 -7.72 15.79
C LEU A 183 -6.98 -7.37 14.34
N PHE A 184 -6.59 -8.23 13.38
CA PHE A 184 -6.57 -7.86 11.96
C PHE A 184 -7.45 -8.76 11.08
N SER A 185 -7.93 -9.90 11.57
CA SER A 185 -8.83 -10.76 10.79
C SER A 185 -10.25 -10.19 10.80
N THR A 186 -10.87 -10.16 9.62
CA THR A 186 -12.28 -9.79 9.47
C THR A 186 -13.03 -10.89 8.72
N PRO A 187 -14.37 -10.95 8.81
CA PRO A 187 -15.15 -11.93 8.05
C PRO A 187 -14.93 -11.89 6.53
N SER A 188 -14.59 -10.70 6.00
CA SER A 188 -14.34 -10.48 4.57
C SER A 188 -12.88 -10.59 4.16
N TYR A 189 -11.94 -10.65 5.13
CA TYR A 189 -10.50 -10.77 4.86
C TYR A 189 -9.79 -11.41 6.06
N THR A 190 -9.68 -12.72 6.01
CA THR A 190 -9.12 -13.55 7.09
C THR A 190 -7.59 -13.65 7.00
N GLY A 191 -6.94 -14.13 8.08
CA GLY A 191 -5.51 -14.44 8.07
C GLY A 191 -5.13 -15.44 6.98
N ASP A 192 -5.98 -16.46 6.71
CA ASP A 192 -5.74 -17.43 5.63
C ASP A 192 -5.79 -16.75 4.23
N MET A 193 -6.65 -15.74 4.03
CA MET A 193 -6.69 -14.96 2.78
C MET A 193 -5.45 -14.05 2.65
N PHE A 194 -4.98 -13.49 3.75
CA PHE A 194 -3.74 -12.70 3.75
C PHE A 194 -2.52 -13.58 3.42
N VAL A 195 -2.43 -14.78 4.01
CA VAL A 195 -1.39 -15.77 3.68
C VAL A 195 -1.42 -16.13 2.19
N GLU A 196 -2.60 -16.35 1.61
CA GLU A 196 -2.76 -16.63 0.18
C GLU A 196 -2.29 -15.48 -0.69
N ALA A 197 -2.67 -14.24 -0.33
CA ALA A 197 -2.23 -13.05 -1.05
C ALA A 197 -0.69 -12.95 -1.08
N ILE A 198 -0.03 -13.13 0.06
CA ILE A 198 1.44 -13.13 0.16
C ILE A 198 2.06 -14.27 -0.65
N TYR A 199 1.52 -15.50 -0.54
CA TYR A 199 2.04 -16.67 -1.24
C TYR A 199 2.04 -16.46 -2.75
N ASN A 200 0.95 -15.93 -3.29
CA ASN A 200 0.79 -15.64 -4.71
C ASN A 200 1.68 -14.48 -5.17
N ASP A 201 1.81 -13.43 -4.35
CA ASP A 201 2.70 -12.30 -4.64
C ASP A 201 4.17 -12.73 -4.72
N LEU A 202 4.64 -13.53 -3.77
CA LEU A 202 5.98 -14.11 -3.78
C LEU A 202 6.23 -15.02 -5.00
N ALA A 203 5.19 -15.69 -5.51
CA ALA A 203 5.31 -16.48 -6.73
C ALA A 203 5.49 -15.61 -7.98
N ARG A 204 4.76 -14.50 -8.03
CA ARG A 204 4.75 -13.55 -9.15
C ARG A 204 6.04 -12.71 -9.21
N THR A 205 6.56 -12.32 -8.05
CA THR A 205 7.74 -11.44 -7.92
C THR A 205 9.06 -12.20 -7.81
N ALA A 206 9.02 -13.55 -7.78
CA ALA A 206 10.23 -14.36 -7.79
C ALA A 206 11.07 -14.08 -9.05
N PRO A 207 12.39 -13.90 -8.94
CA PRO A 207 13.24 -13.80 -10.11
C PRO A 207 13.10 -15.06 -10.96
N ALA A 208 13.04 -14.89 -12.28
CA ALA A 208 13.04 -16.04 -13.20
C ALA A 208 14.21 -16.96 -12.89
N PRO A 209 14.05 -18.29 -12.91
CA PRO A 209 15.16 -19.21 -12.71
C PRO A 209 16.27 -18.86 -13.70
N ALA A 210 17.49 -18.65 -13.20
CA ALA A 210 18.64 -18.37 -14.05
C ALA A 210 18.70 -19.43 -15.13
N ALA A 211 18.61 -19.01 -16.40
CA ALA A 211 18.72 -19.92 -17.54
C ALA A 211 20.00 -20.73 -17.37
N GLY A 212 19.85 -22.05 -17.24
CA GLY A 212 20.91 -22.96 -16.92
C GLY A 212 22.10 -22.70 -17.84
N ARG A 213 23.27 -22.51 -17.26
CA ARG A 213 24.52 -22.49 -18.02
C ARG A 213 24.56 -23.76 -18.86
N ARG A 214 24.41 -23.62 -20.18
CA ARG A 214 24.67 -24.72 -21.12
C ARG A 214 26.08 -25.26 -20.80
N ALA A 215 26.13 -26.50 -20.40
CA ALA A 215 27.41 -27.20 -20.28
C ALA A 215 28.12 -27.10 -21.63
N VAL A 216 29.31 -26.50 -21.62
CA VAL A 216 30.21 -26.50 -22.77
C VAL A 216 30.71 -27.94 -22.93
N PRO A 217 30.54 -28.59 -24.09
CA PRO A 217 31.11 -29.90 -24.33
C PRO A 217 32.64 -29.75 -24.23
N LYS A 218 33.28 -30.60 -23.43
CA LYS A 218 34.75 -30.75 -23.47
C LYS A 218 35.07 -31.56 -24.72
N GLU A 219 35.83 -30.95 -25.62
CA GLU A 219 36.57 -31.68 -26.66
C GLU A 219 37.72 -32.47 -26.05
#